data_da530b1208d42bf45945e28b400a6dc7
#
_entry.id   da530b1208d42bf45945e28b400a6dc7
#
_cell.length_a   1.000
_cell.length_b   1.000
_cell.length_c   1.000
_cell.angle_alpha   90.00
_cell.angle_beta   90.00
_cell.angle_gamma   90.00
#
_symmetry.space_group_name_H-M   'P 1'
#
loop_
_entity.id
_entity.type
_entity.pdbx_description
1 polymer ?
#
loop_
_entity_poly.entity_id
_entity_poly.type
_entity_poly.pdbx_seq_one_letter_code
_entity_poly.pdbx_strand_id
1 'polypeptide(L)'
;MIGMQASNPTEAIGKAKELIESCCKTILDDNKITWDKNWDVGKLAGETLKYLKLMPKDIPDTAPAAEEMKALLGNLRAIATNLAALRNPYGSGHGKSASYKGLEERHAKLAVGSSITLVCFLWDTHESRGQDAV
;
A
#
# COMPACT_ATOMS: atom_id res chain seq x y z
N MET A 1 4.68 -6.02 15.54
CA MET A 1 5.17 -5.11 14.52
C MET A 1 5.88 -3.88 15.06
N ILE A 2 5.36 -3.28 16.10
CA ILE A 2 6.01 -2.13 16.71
C ILE A 2 7.40 -2.49 17.24
N GLY A 3 7.53 -3.64 17.88
CA GLY A 3 8.83 -4.09 18.35
C GLY A 3 9.83 -4.35 17.23
N MET A 4 9.33 -4.84 16.11
CA MET A 4 10.16 -5.07 14.95
C MET A 4 10.65 -3.77 14.34
N GLN A 5 9.81 -2.75 14.34
CA GLN A 5 10.19 -1.42 13.88
C GLN A 5 11.37 -0.89 14.67
N ALA A 6 11.32 -1.08 15.97
CA ALA A 6 12.36 -0.57 16.86
C ALA A 6 13.68 -1.30 16.64
N SER A 7 13.65 -2.60 16.39
CA SER A 7 14.86 -3.40 16.32
C SER A 7 15.43 -3.55 14.90
N ASN A 8 14.59 -3.44 13.87
CA ASN A 8 15.04 -3.67 12.51
C ASN A 8 14.18 -2.92 11.50
N PRO A 9 14.53 -1.66 11.20
CA PRO A 9 13.75 -0.85 10.27
C PRO A 9 13.58 -1.50 8.88
N THR A 10 14.62 -2.12 8.37
CA THR A 10 14.55 -2.73 7.04
C THR A 10 13.54 -3.88 7.01
N GLU A 11 13.55 -4.70 8.04
CA GLU A 11 12.63 -5.81 8.13
C GLU A 11 11.18 -5.31 8.29
N ALA A 12 10.99 -4.26 9.07
CA ALA A 12 9.66 -3.68 9.25
C ALA A 12 9.10 -3.17 7.93
N ILE A 13 9.93 -2.54 7.11
CA ILE A 13 9.50 -2.07 5.79
C ILE A 13 9.12 -3.24 4.90
N GLY A 14 9.88 -4.33 4.95
CA GLY A 14 9.55 -5.55 4.21
C GLY A 14 8.20 -6.10 4.63
N LYS A 15 7.92 -6.12 5.93
CA LYS A 15 6.62 -6.59 6.42
C LYS A 15 5.48 -5.66 6.00
N ALA A 16 5.73 -4.36 5.96
CA ALA A 16 4.73 -3.41 5.49
C ALA A 16 4.34 -3.70 4.05
N LYS A 17 5.32 -4.00 3.22
CA LYS A 17 5.06 -4.35 1.82
C LYS A 17 4.29 -5.65 1.70
N GLU A 18 4.64 -6.66 2.49
CA GLU A 18 3.92 -7.93 2.49
C GLU A 18 2.46 -7.74 2.88
N LEU A 19 2.20 -6.84 3.82
CA LEU A 19 0.83 -6.55 4.25
C LEU A 19 0.01 -6.01 3.08
N ILE A 20 0.54 -5.04 2.36
CA ILE A 20 -0.14 -4.47 1.20
C ILE A 20 -0.35 -5.53 0.14
N GLU A 21 0.68 -6.31 -0.14
CA GLU A 21 0.64 -7.35 -1.16
C GLU A 21 -0.43 -8.38 -0.85
N SER A 22 -0.46 -8.88 0.38
CA SER A 22 -1.45 -9.88 0.78
C SER A 22 -2.87 -9.33 0.67
N CYS A 23 -3.07 -8.10 1.10
CA CYS A 23 -4.39 -7.47 1.03
C CYS A 23 -4.86 -7.36 -0.42
N CYS A 24 -4.01 -6.85 -1.28
CA CYS A 24 -4.36 -6.66 -2.69
C CYS A 24 -4.65 -7.98 -3.38
N LYS A 25 -3.82 -8.99 -3.14
CA LYS A 25 -4.03 -10.30 -3.73
C LYS A 25 -5.35 -10.93 -3.28
N THR A 26 -5.66 -10.78 -1.99
CA THR A 26 -6.91 -11.30 -1.45
C THR A 26 -8.12 -10.63 -2.10
N ILE A 27 -8.07 -9.31 -2.22
CA ILE A 27 -9.17 -8.57 -2.85
C ILE A 27 -9.35 -9.00 -4.29
N LEU A 28 -8.27 -9.10 -5.05
CA LEU A 28 -8.35 -9.49 -6.46
C LEU A 28 -8.84 -10.93 -6.59
N ASP A 29 -8.34 -11.84 -5.75
CA ASP A 29 -8.77 -13.24 -5.77
C ASP A 29 -10.25 -13.38 -5.45
N ASP A 30 -10.73 -12.64 -4.43
CA ASP A 30 -12.14 -12.68 -4.04
C ASP A 30 -13.05 -12.26 -5.19
N ASN A 31 -12.55 -11.42 -6.06
CA ASN A 31 -13.33 -10.91 -7.19
C ASN A 31 -12.97 -11.61 -8.49
N LYS A 32 -12.21 -12.69 -8.41
CA LYS A 32 -11.83 -13.53 -9.56
C LYS A 32 -11.08 -12.74 -10.62
N ILE A 33 -10.24 -11.82 -10.18
CA ILE A 33 -9.40 -11.02 -11.07
C ILE A 33 -8.01 -11.60 -11.06
N THR A 34 -7.51 -11.94 -12.24
CA THR A 34 -6.18 -12.50 -12.40
C THR A 34 -5.13 -11.42 -12.20
N TRP A 35 -4.07 -11.75 -11.47
CA TRP A 35 -2.94 -10.86 -11.32
C TRP A 35 -1.66 -11.59 -11.67
N ASP A 36 -0.67 -10.82 -12.09
CA ASP A 36 0.61 -11.36 -12.55
C ASP A 36 1.55 -11.49 -11.35
N LYS A 37 2.12 -12.67 -11.17
CA LYS A 37 3.05 -12.91 -10.06
C LYS A 37 4.29 -12.02 -10.12
N ASN A 38 4.57 -11.45 -11.27
CA ASN A 38 5.73 -10.56 -11.44
C ASN A 38 5.42 -9.11 -11.09
N TRP A 39 4.17 -8.79 -10.78
CA TRP A 39 3.83 -7.45 -10.35
C TRP A 39 4.44 -7.15 -8.99
N ASP A 40 5.05 -5.97 -8.85
CA ASP A 40 5.53 -5.55 -7.55
C ASP A 40 4.36 -4.97 -6.74
N VAL A 41 4.64 -4.59 -5.51
CA VAL A 41 3.57 -4.10 -4.61
C VAL A 41 2.93 -2.82 -5.16
N GLY A 42 3.70 -1.96 -5.82
CA GLY A 42 3.16 -0.75 -6.43
C GLY A 42 2.17 -1.06 -7.52
N LYS A 43 2.49 -2.02 -8.38
CA LYS A 43 1.60 -2.42 -9.46
C LYS A 43 0.35 -3.10 -8.93
N LEU A 44 0.51 -4.00 -7.96
CA LEU A 44 -0.62 -4.66 -7.32
C LEU A 44 -1.59 -3.64 -6.71
N ALA A 45 -1.06 -2.70 -5.95
CA ALA A 45 -1.90 -1.68 -5.32
C ALA A 45 -2.58 -0.81 -6.35
N GLY A 46 -1.87 -0.44 -7.41
CA GLY A 46 -2.44 0.37 -8.46
C GLY A 46 -3.61 -0.31 -9.15
N GLU A 47 -3.47 -1.59 -9.47
CA GLU A 47 -4.54 -2.35 -10.11
C GLU A 47 -5.73 -2.56 -9.18
N THR A 48 -5.45 -2.78 -7.89
CA THR A 48 -6.51 -2.92 -6.89
C THR A 48 -7.29 -1.62 -6.74
N LEU A 49 -6.59 -0.49 -6.68
CA LEU A 49 -7.24 0.82 -6.61
C LEU A 49 -8.13 1.08 -7.82
N LYS A 50 -7.65 0.72 -9.01
CA LYS A 50 -8.44 0.86 -10.23
C LYS A 50 -9.70 0.01 -10.15
N TYR A 51 -9.56 -1.23 -9.75
CA TYR A 51 -10.70 -2.14 -9.66
C TYR A 51 -11.74 -1.62 -8.69
N LEU A 52 -11.30 -1.11 -7.55
CA LEU A 52 -12.20 -0.61 -6.51
C LEU A 52 -12.75 0.78 -6.82
N LYS A 53 -12.35 1.37 -7.95
CA LYS A 53 -12.80 2.73 -8.34
C LYS A 53 -12.36 3.77 -7.33
N LEU A 54 -11.12 3.68 -6.91
CA LEU A 54 -10.52 4.60 -5.94
C LEU A 54 -9.46 5.50 -6.54
N MET A 55 -9.46 5.64 -7.86
CA MET A 55 -8.56 6.59 -8.51
C MET A 55 -9.17 7.99 -8.44
N PRO A 56 -8.35 9.04 -8.43
CA PRO A 56 -8.89 10.40 -8.38
C PRO A 56 -9.96 10.67 -9.44
N LYS A 57 -9.79 10.12 -10.63
CA LYS A 57 -10.75 10.29 -11.72
C LYS A 57 -12.13 9.70 -11.43
N ASP A 58 -12.20 8.81 -10.46
CA ASP A 58 -13.46 8.15 -10.11
C ASP A 58 -14.34 9.02 -9.21
N ILE A 59 -13.80 10.12 -8.70
CA ILE A 59 -14.56 11.05 -7.86
C ILE A 59 -15.19 12.11 -8.77
N PRO A 60 -16.52 12.20 -8.81
CA PRO A 60 -17.15 13.24 -9.63
C PRO A 60 -16.86 14.63 -9.07
N ASP A 61 -16.72 15.61 -9.96
CA ASP A 61 -16.41 16.97 -9.55
C ASP A 61 -17.50 17.56 -8.66
N THR A 62 -18.71 17.00 -8.76
CA THR A 62 -19.85 17.46 -7.96
C THR A 62 -19.91 16.86 -6.56
N ALA A 63 -19.02 15.90 -6.27
CA ALA A 63 -19.02 15.27 -4.95
C ALA A 63 -18.59 16.27 -3.88
N PRO A 64 -19.13 16.16 -2.65
CA PRO A 64 -18.65 17.00 -1.55
C PRO A 64 -17.14 16.80 -1.33
N ALA A 65 -16.42 17.91 -1.19
CA ALA A 65 -14.97 17.89 -0.97
C ALA A 65 -14.23 17.10 -2.06
N ALA A 66 -14.68 17.23 -3.31
CA ALA A 66 -14.10 16.45 -4.41
C ALA A 66 -12.60 16.69 -4.56
N GLU A 67 -12.16 17.96 -4.50
CA GLU A 67 -10.75 18.28 -4.66
C GLU A 67 -9.90 17.61 -3.59
N GLU A 68 -10.33 17.71 -2.34
CA GLU A 68 -9.60 17.15 -1.22
C GLU A 68 -9.58 15.63 -1.29
N MET A 69 -10.70 15.04 -1.66
CA MET A 69 -10.80 13.59 -1.76
C MET A 69 -9.92 13.04 -2.89
N LYS A 70 -9.90 13.73 -4.03
CA LYS A 70 -9.02 13.34 -5.12
C LYS A 70 -7.56 13.39 -4.70
N ALA A 71 -7.19 14.41 -3.94
CA ALA A 71 -5.82 14.54 -3.45
C ALA A 71 -5.47 13.40 -2.50
N LEU A 72 -6.39 13.06 -1.59
CA LEU A 72 -6.16 11.95 -0.66
C LEU A 72 -5.98 10.63 -1.38
N LEU A 73 -6.82 10.35 -2.37
CA LEU A 73 -6.69 9.11 -3.14
C LEU A 73 -5.36 9.06 -3.89
N GLY A 74 -4.92 10.18 -4.44
CA GLY A 74 -3.62 10.26 -5.06
C GLY A 74 -2.49 9.96 -4.10
N ASN A 75 -2.63 10.42 -2.85
CA ASN A 75 -1.64 10.16 -1.81
C ASN A 75 -1.59 8.68 -1.44
N LEU A 76 -2.72 8.00 -1.41
CA LEU A 76 -2.74 6.57 -1.13
C LEU A 76 -1.98 5.78 -2.19
N ARG A 77 -2.15 6.16 -3.45
CA ARG A 77 -1.40 5.53 -4.52
C ARG A 77 0.10 5.76 -4.36
N ALA A 78 0.46 6.99 -3.98
CA ALA A 78 1.85 7.35 -3.77
C ALA A 78 2.48 6.53 -2.65
N ILE A 79 1.73 6.23 -1.59
CA ILE A 79 2.22 5.39 -0.51
C ILE A 79 2.70 4.04 -1.05
N ALA A 80 1.88 3.38 -1.83
CA ALA A 80 2.23 2.06 -2.37
C ALA A 80 3.45 2.15 -3.30
N THR A 81 3.48 3.15 -4.15
CA THR A 81 4.58 3.35 -5.09
C THR A 81 5.90 3.59 -4.36
N ASN A 82 5.85 4.44 -3.34
CA ASN A 82 7.06 4.79 -2.60
C ASN A 82 7.55 3.65 -1.73
N LEU A 83 6.64 2.87 -1.16
CA LEU A 83 7.05 1.69 -0.40
C LEU A 83 7.71 0.66 -1.30
N ALA A 84 7.20 0.49 -2.51
CA ALA A 84 7.82 -0.41 -3.47
C ALA A 84 9.23 0.02 -3.81
N ALA A 85 9.42 1.32 -3.99
CA ALA A 85 10.74 1.88 -4.29
C ALA A 85 11.71 1.72 -3.13
N LEU A 86 11.22 1.90 -1.90
CA LEU A 86 12.06 1.74 -0.70
C LEU A 86 12.68 0.35 -0.62
N ARG A 87 11.95 -0.65 -1.06
CA ARG A 87 12.42 -2.01 -0.97
C ARG A 87 13.74 -2.22 -1.71
N ASN A 88 13.82 -1.66 -2.91
CA ASN A 88 14.96 -1.93 -3.77
C ASN A 88 16.30 -1.58 -3.14
N PRO A 89 16.48 -0.40 -2.54
CA PRO A 89 17.76 -0.09 -1.91
C PRO A 89 18.04 -0.92 -0.68
N TYR A 90 17.03 -1.28 0.09
CA TYR A 90 17.20 -1.93 1.38
C TYR A 90 16.96 -3.43 1.34
N GLY A 91 16.36 -3.92 0.29
CA GLY A 91 15.97 -5.32 0.21
C GLY A 91 17.12 -6.21 -0.14
N SER A 92 16.82 -7.48 -0.25
CA SER A 92 17.70 -8.54 -0.69
C SER A 92 18.94 -8.79 0.17
N GLY A 93 19.16 -8.05 1.22
CA GLY A 93 20.16 -8.37 2.21
C GLY A 93 21.58 -8.49 1.70
N HIS A 94 21.96 -7.75 0.69
CA HIS A 94 23.28 -7.82 0.13
C HIS A 94 24.31 -6.98 0.88
N GLY A 95 24.12 -6.81 2.16
CA GLY A 95 25.02 -6.01 2.94
C GLY A 95 24.93 -4.54 2.66
N LYS A 96 23.89 -4.14 1.97
CA LYS A 96 23.71 -2.75 1.58
C LYS A 96 23.17 -1.89 2.68
N SER A 97 22.57 -2.49 3.68
CA SER A 97 21.93 -1.72 4.74
C SER A 97 22.86 -0.71 5.38
N ALA A 98 24.14 -1.04 5.47
CA ALA A 98 25.11 -0.15 6.08
C ALA A 98 25.24 1.17 5.32
N SER A 99 24.95 1.18 4.03
CA SER A 99 25.06 2.40 3.23
C SER A 99 23.81 3.28 3.30
N TYR A 100 22.75 2.82 3.95
CA TYR A 100 21.51 3.60 4.08
C TYR A 100 21.37 4.10 5.51
N LYS A 101 22.32 4.89 5.91
CA LYS A 101 22.42 5.33 7.30
C LYS A 101 21.28 6.23 7.77
N GLY A 102 20.50 6.81 6.88
CA GLY A 102 19.40 7.66 7.29
C GLY A 102 18.16 6.92 7.72
N LEU A 103 18.13 5.59 7.53
CA LEU A 103 16.93 4.82 7.85
C LEU A 103 16.91 4.49 9.35
N GLU A 104 15.97 5.11 10.05
CA GLU A 104 15.83 4.98 11.48
C GLU A 104 14.47 4.42 11.85
N GLU A 105 14.28 4.16 13.13
CA GLU A 105 13.02 3.65 13.66
C GLU A 105 11.82 4.51 13.23
N ARG A 106 11.96 5.83 13.28
CA ARG A 106 10.85 6.70 12.90
C ARG A 106 10.46 6.54 11.44
N HIS A 107 11.42 6.24 10.56
CA HIS A 107 11.13 6.01 9.15
C HIS A 107 10.37 4.71 8.95
N ALA A 108 10.75 3.69 9.71
CA ALA A 108 10.03 2.41 9.66
C ALA A 108 8.61 2.58 10.17
N LYS A 109 8.42 3.37 11.23
CA LYS A 109 7.08 3.63 11.75
C LYS A 109 6.21 4.34 10.72
N LEU A 110 6.79 5.29 9.99
CA LEU A 110 6.07 5.97 8.93
C LEU A 110 5.63 4.98 7.85
N ALA A 111 6.54 4.12 7.42
CA ALA A 111 6.24 3.14 6.38
C ALA A 111 5.16 2.16 6.83
N VAL A 112 5.28 1.64 8.04
CA VAL A 112 4.30 0.68 8.57
C VAL A 112 2.95 1.36 8.77
N GLY A 113 2.93 2.56 9.38
CA GLY A 113 1.69 3.30 9.58
C GLY A 113 0.98 3.61 8.29
N SER A 114 1.75 4.03 7.28
CA SER A 114 1.20 4.33 5.95
C SER A 114 0.60 3.08 5.32
N SER A 115 1.27 1.93 5.44
CA SER A 115 0.75 0.69 4.85
C SER A 115 -0.52 0.24 5.55
N ILE A 116 -0.61 0.42 6.87
CA ILE A 116 -1.81 0.06 7.62
C ILE A 116 -2.98 0.94 7.17
N THR A 117 -2.74 2.23 7.01
CA THR A 117 -3.77 3.15 6.54
C THR A 117 -4.30 2.73 5.17
N LEU A 118 -3.39 2.44 4.26
CA LEU A 118 -3.77 2.00 2.91
C LEU A 118 -4.56 0.70 2.95
N VAL A 119 -4.06 -0.29 3.69
CA VAL A 119 -4.70 -1.60 3.76
C VAL A 119 -6.09 -1.50 4.37
N CYS A 120 -6.24 -0.74 5.45
CA CYS A 120 -7.55 -0.59 6.07
C CYS A 120 -8.55 0.05 5.12
N PHE A 121 -8.13 1.07 4.39
CA PHE A 121 -9.02 1.73 3.44
C PHE A 121 -9.41 0.81 2.29
N LEU A 122 -8.45 0.08 1.74
CA LEU A 122 -8.73 -0.88 0.67
C LEU A 122 -9.69 -1.96 1.14
N TRP A 123 -9.45 -2.51 2.32
CA TRP A 123 -10.29 -3.58 2.84
C TRP A 123 -11.69 -3.10 3.16
N ASP A 124 -11.80 -1.94 3.79
CA ASP A 124 -13.11 -1.35 4.11
C ASP A 124 -13.91 -1.10 2.85
N THR A 125 -13.26 -0.63 1.79
CA THR A 125 -13.92 -0.41 0.52
C THR A 125 -14.39 -1.73 -0.08
N HIS A 126 -13.54 -2.74 -0.04
CA HIS A 126 -13.87 -4.07 -0.57
C HIS A 126 -15.08 -4.65 0.15
N GLU A 127 -15.09 -4.58 1.48
CA GLU A 127 -16.22 -5.10 2.24
C GLU A 127 -17.50 -4.32 1.99
N SER A 128 -17.40 -3.01 1.90
CA SER A 128 -18.55 -2.17 1.59
C SER A 128 -19.16 -2.55 0.24
N ARG A 129 -18.30 -2.80 -0.77
CA ARG A 129 -18.78 -3.19 -2.09
C ARG A 129 -19.44 -4.56 -2.07
N GLY A 130 -18.91 -5.47 -1.28
CA GLY A 130 -19.51 -6.79 -1.10
C GLY A 130 -20.89 -6.71 -0.50
N GLN A 131 -21.09 -5.84 0.48
CA GLN A 131 -22.39 -5.63 1.08
C GLN A 131 -23.37 -5.01 0.10
N ASP A 132 -22.90 -4.06 -0.69
CA ASP A 132 -23.75 -3.39 -1.68
C ASP A 132 -24.19 -4.36 -2.79
N ALA A 133 -23.38 -5.38 -3.07
CA ALA A 133 -23.70 -6.36 -4.09
C ALA A 133 -24.77 -7.35 -3.65
N VAL A 134 -25.04 -7.42 -2.35
CA VAL A 134 -26.08 -8.28 -1.80
C VAL A 134 -27.41 -7.55 -1.83
#